data_92ea7df1c76facf1e42f1ac07ab57743
#
_entry.id   92ea7df1c76facf1e42f1ac07ab57743
#
_cell.length_a   1.000
_cell.length_b   1.000
_cell.length_c   1.000
_cell.angle_alpha   90.00
_cell.angle_beta   90.00
_cell.angle_gamma   90.00
#
_symmetry.space_group_name_H-M   'P 1'
#
loop_
_entity.id
_entity.type
_entity.pdbx_description
1 polymer ?
#
loop_
_entity_poly.entity_id
_entity_poly.type
_entity_poly.pdbx_seq_one_letter_code
_entity_poly.pdbx_strand_id
1 'polypeptide(L)'
;MDNPFIGLDAATRDQLRELLAAVAGEQQLQIILVLSKNDDIPPFITHVVEVRDKRVLPKRTLDEYLGQRPPFPDHVLSPEKADAIVSLPYKNTEYHTHEVVGMHQVSIRYGRRTILKDLSWTVLNGERWALSGQNGAGKSTLLSLVCADNPQSYACDISLFGYARGSGESIWDIKRHIGYVSPEMHRAYQRDLPAIRIVA
;
A
#
# COMPACT_ATOMS: atom_id res chain seq x y z
N MET A 1 0.15 0.22 23.68
CA MET A 1 0.27 -0.45 22.38
C MET A 1 0.59 0.64 21.34
N ASP A 2 1.58 0.42 20.51
CA ASP A 2 2.01 1.37 19.47
C ASP A 2 1.50 0.91 18.11
N ASN A 3 0.67 1.73 17.48
CA ASN A 3 0.07 1.52 16.16
C ASN A 3 -0.45 0.08 15.93
N PRO A 4 -1.32 -0.44 16.80
CA PRO A 4 -1.69 -1.86 16.79
C PRO A 4 -2.46 -2.30 15.55
N PHE A 5 -2.98 -1.36 14.76
CA PHE A 5 -3.79 -1.64 13.57
C PHE A 5 -2.99 -1.61 12.25
N ILE A 6 -1.71 -1.23 12.31
CA ILE A 6 -0.87 -1.17 11.10
C ILE A 6 -0.60 -2.59 10.56
N GLY A 7 -0.76 -2.75 9.25
CA GLY A 7 -0.50 -4.01 8.56
C GLY A 7 -1.59 -5.07 8.71
N LEU A 8 -2.66 -4.79 9.46
CA LEU A 8 -3.82 -5.68 9.56
C LEU A 8 -4.77 -5.44 8.39
N ASP A 9 -5.35 -6.51 7.87
CA ASP A 9 -6.50 -6.42 6.98
C ASP A 9 -7.77 -5.98 7.75
N ALA A 10 -8.84 -5.63 7.03
CA ALA A 10 -10.05 -5.08 7.63
C ALA A 10 -10.67 -6.02 8.68
N ALA A 11 -10.80 -7.30 8.37
CA ALA A 11 -11.42 -8.28 9.27
C ALA A 11 -10.60 -8.45 10.56
N THR A 12 -9.29 -8.60 10.45
CA THR A 12 -8.39 -8.72 11.62
C THR A 12 -8.35 -7.44 12.44
N ARG A 13 -8.47 -6.28 11.80
CA ARG A 13 -8.54 -4.99 12.49
C ARG A 13 -9.82 -4.89 13.32
N ASP A 14 -10.96 -5.27 12.76
CA ASP A 14 -12.23 -5.22 13.46
C ASP A 14 -12.26 -6.21 14.63
N GLN A 15 -11.75 -7.43 14.46
CA GLN A 15 -11.60 -8.39 15.54
C GLN A 15 -10.72 -7.86 16.68
N LEU A 16 -9.61 -7.18 16.35
CA LEU A 16 -8.75 -6.58 17.38
C LEU A 16 -9.46 -5.43 18.12
N ARG A 17 -10.24 -4.61 17.41
CA ARG A 17 -11.05 -3.56 18.02
C ARG A 17 -12.08 -4.11 19.00
N GLU A 18 -12.79 -5.16 18.61
CA GLU A 18 -13.76 -5.85 19.48
C GLU A 18 -13.08 -6.45 20.71
N LEU A 19 -11.96 -7.14 20.52
CA LEU A 19 -11.20 -7.70 21.65
C LEU A 19 -10.75 -6.63 22.63
N LEU A 20 -10.19 -5.52 22.12
CA LEU A 20 -9.75 -4.41 22.97
C LEU A 20 -10.91 -3.73 23.69
N ALA A 21 -12.07 -3.60 23.03
CA ALA A 21 -13.27 -3.06 23.65
C ALA A 21 -13.79 -3.97 24.78
N ALA A 22 -13.81 -5.28 24.57
CA ALA A 22 -14.20 -6.25 25.59
C ALA A 22 -13.26 -6.19 26.80
N VAL A 23 -11.95 -6.21 26.58
CA VAL A 23 -10.96 -6.12 27.67
C VAL A 23 -11.04 -4.79 28.42
N ALA A 24 -11.31 -3.68 27.72
CA ALA A 24 -11.49 -2.38 28.36
C ALA A 24 -12.75 -2.30 29.23
N GLY A 25 -13.81 -3.06 28.87
CA GLY A 25 -15.07 -3.09 29.58
C GLY A 25 -15.08 -4.04 30.79
N GLU A 26 -14.41 -5.20 30.71
CA GLU A 26 -14.45 -6.24 31.72
C GLU A 26 -13.45 -6.06 32.89
N GLN A 27 -12.33 -5.38 32.59
CA GLN A 27 -11.29 -5.20 33.61
C GLN A 27 -10.97 -3.71 33.73
N GLN A 28 -10.66 -3.24 34.93
CA GLN A 28 -10.19 -1.88 35.19
C GLN A 28 -8.78 -1.66 34.59
N LEU A 29 -8.58 -2.10 33.36
CA LEU A 29 -7.32 -1.98 32.66
C LEU A 29 -7.20 -0.59 32.03
N GLN A 30 -6.09 0.07 32.30
CA GLN A 30 -5.72 1.28 31.59
C GLN A 30 -5.08 0.93 30.25
N ILE A 31 -5.72 1.31 29.16
CA ILE A 31 -5.23 1.09 27.82
C ILE A 31 -4.70 2.41 27.25
N ILE A 32 -3.45 2.42 26.81
CA ILE A 32 -2.85 3.53 26.07
C ILE A 32 -2.58 3.03 24.65
N LEU A 33 -3.20 3.67 23.67
CA LEU A 33 -2.94 3.45 22.25
C LEU A 33 -2.18 4.64 21.68
N VAL A 34 -1.08 4.36 21.01
CA VAL A 34 -0.41 5.34 20.14
C VAL A 34 -0.94 5.11 18.73
N LEU A 35 -1.49 6.15 18.12
CA LEU A 35 -2.13 6.08 16.81
C LEU A 35 -1.58 7.16 15.89
N SER A 36 -1.46 6.87 14.60
CA SER A 36 -1.13 7.86 13.59
C SER A 36 -2.34 8.76 13.32
N LYS A 37 -2.14 9.95 12.75
CA LYS A 37 -3.22 10.92 12.48
C LYS A 37 -4.40 10.36 11.66
N ASN A 38 -4.15 9.37 10.81
CA ASN A 38 -5.13 8.81 9.89
C ASN A 38 -5.85 7.57 10.45
N ASP A 39 -5.47 7.14 11.64
CA ASP A 39 -6.11 5.97 12.25
C ASP A 39 -7.43 6.36 12.89
N ASP A 40 -8.45 5.53 12.70
CA ASP A 40 -9.71 5.66 13.42
C ASP A 40 -9.50 5.34 14.89
N ILE A 41 -9.79 6.31 15.75
CA ILE A 41 -9.73 6.12 17.19
C ILE A 41 -10.91 5.23 17.60
N PRO A 42 -10.67 4.08 18.31
CA PRO A 42 -11.75 3.22 18.74
C PRO A 42 -12.71 3.93 19.71
N PRO A 43 -14.03 3.64 19.65
CA PRO A 43 -15.04 4.35 20.47
C PRO A 43 -14.92 4.10 21.98
N PHE A 44 -14.21 3.06 22.41
CA PHE A 44 -13.98 2.81 23.84
C PHE A 44 -12.90 3.72 24.46
N ILE A 45 -12.18 4.50 23.65
CA ILE A 45 -11.21 5.48 24.12
C ILE A 45 -11.95 6.65 24.77
N THR A 46 -11.58 6.98 25.99
CA THR A 46 -12.22 8.06 26.76
C THR A 46 -11.53 9.41 26.59
N HIS A 47 -10.23 9.40 26.41
CA HIS A 47 -9.43 10.64 26.34
C HIS A 47 -8.35 10.56 25.27
N VAL A 48 -8.04 11.73 24.71
CA VAL A 48 -7.01 11.89 23.68
C VAL A 48 -5.98 12.93 24.12
N VAL A 49 -4.73 12.63 23.86
CA VAL A 49 -3.59 13.54 24.00
C VAL A 49 -2.90 13.60 22.65
N GLU A 50 -2.73 14.79 22.14
CA GLU A 50 -2.04 15.03 20.87
C GLU A 50 -0.59 15.46 21.13
N VAL A 51 0.34 14.92 20.36
CA VAL A 51 1.74 15.37 20.36
C VAL A 51 2.00 16.08 19.04
N ARG A 52 2.34 17.38 19.13
CA ARG A 52 2.63 18.23 17.97
C ARG A 52 3.86 19.06 18.25
N ASP A 53 4.77 19.17 17.29
CA ASP A 53 6.00 19.97 17.38
C ASP A 53 6.83 19.68 18.64
N LYS A 54 6.95 18.39 18.98
CA LYS A 54 7.67 17.88 20.16
C LYS A 54 7.05 18.33 21.51
N ARG A 55 5.80 18.77 21.50
CA ARG A 55 5.04 19.19 22.69
C ARG A 55 3.81 18.31 22.87
N VAL A 56 3.54 17.99 24.12
CA VAL A 56 2.32 17.28 24.53
C VAL A 56 1.24 18.34 24.77
N LEU A 57 0.15 18.24 24.02
CA LEU A 57 -0.99 19.14 24.16
C LEU A 57 -1.89 18.71 25.34
N PRO A 58 -2.75 19.60 25.86
CA PRO A 58 -3.66 19.26 26.94
C PRO A 58 -4.54 18.06 26.63
N LYS A 59 -4.80 17.24 27.63
CA LYS A 59 -5.74 16.13 27.57
C LYS A 59 -7.15 16.64 27.27
N ARG A 60 -7.88 15.99 26.35
CA ARG A 60 -9.28 16.24 26.00
C ARG A 60 -10.06 14.95 26.04
N THR A 61 -11.37 15.04 26.24
CA THR A 61 -12.25 13.89 26.02
C THR A 61 -12.29 13.52 24.54
N LEU A 62 -12.69 12.30 24.21
CA LEU A 62 -12.84 11.87 22.82
C LEU A 62 -13.81 12.77 22.07
N ASP A 63 -14.95 13.11 22.68
CA ASP A 63 -15.98 13.95 22.05
C ASP A 63 -15.47 15.36 21.75
N GLU A 64 -14.76 15.99 22.69
CA GLU A 64 -14.12 17.29 22.48
C GLU A 64 -13.07 17.23 21.36
N TYR A 65 -12.31 16.16 21.30
CA TYR A 65 -11.30 15.98 20.26
C TYR A 65 -11.93 15.83 18.87
N LEU A 66 -12.95 14.99 18.75
CA LEU A 66 -13.64 14.77 17.47
C LEU A 66 -14.41 16.01 17.01
N GLY A 67 -15.04 16.74 17.94
CA GLY A 67 -15.77 17.97 17.63
C GLY A 67 -14.88 19.13 17.19
N GLN A 68 -13.61 19.14 17.60
CA GLN A 68 -12.63 20.18 17.23
C GLN A 68 -11.69 19.74 16.11
N ARG A 69 -11.83 18.50 15.63
CA ARG A 69 -10.99 17.99 14.55
C ARG A 69 -11.33 18.79 13.29
N PRO A 70 -10.42 19.58 12.73
CA PRO A 70 -10.68 20.18 11.43
C PRO A 70 -11.01 19.03 10.47
N PRO A 71 -11.98 19.25 9.57
CA PRO A 71 -12.19 18.28 8.50
C PRO A 71 -10.82 17.99 7.91
N PHE A 72 -10.54 16.72 7.59
CA PHE A 72 -9.25 16.33 6.98
C PHE A 72 -8.89 17.42 6.00
N PRO A 73 -7.72 18.05 6.10
CA PRO A 73 -7.34 18.97 5.07
C PRO A 73 -7.48 18.15 3.78
N ASP A 74 -8.46 18.52 2.96
CA ASP A 74 -8.49 18.03 1.62
C ASP A 74 -7.09 18.28 1.10
N HIS A 75 -6.31 17.22 0.92
CA HIS A 75 -5.01 17.31 0.26
C HIS A 75 -5.26 17.59 -1.23
N VAL A 76 -6.15 18.50 -1.48
CA VAL A 76 -6.34 19.10 -2.78
C VAL A 76 -5.06 19.86 -3.05
N LEU A 77 -4.27 19.32 -3.94
CA LEU A 77 -3.13 20.05 -4.50
C LEU A 77 -3.66 21.42 -4.94
N SER A 78 -2.98 22.49 -4.52
CA SER A 78 -3.32 23.80 -5.08
C SER A 78 -3.25 23.72 -6.60
N PRO A 79 -4.09 24.43 -7.35
CA PRO A 79 -4.08 24.40 -8.81
C PRO A 79 -2.67 24.58 -9.40
N GLU A 80 -1.89 25.48 -8.83
CA GLU A 80 -0.49 25.76 -9.22
C GLU A 80 0.42 24.50 -9.05
N LYS A 81 0.24 23.74 -7.96
CA LYS A 81 1.02 22.51 -7.74
C LYS A 81 0.53 21.38 -8.66
N ALA A 82 -0.78 21.32 -8.93
CA ALA A 82 -1.33 20.36 -9.88
C ALA A 82 -0.79 20.63 -11.27
N ASP A 83 -0.80 21.88 -11.72
CA ASP A 83 -0.26 22.30 -13.01
C ASP A 83 1.25 22.06 -13.10
N ALA A 84 2.00 22.33 -12.04
CA ALA A 84 3.42 22.04 -11.97
C ALA A 84 3.71 20.53 -12.12
N ILE A 85 2.89 19.66 -11.52
CA ILE A 85 3.03 18.21 -11.65
C ILE A 85 2.69 17.74 -13.06
N VAL A 86 1.60 18.26 -13.64
CA VAL A 86 1.16 17.92 -15.01
C VAL A 86 2.17 18.37 -16.05
N SER A 87 2.84 19.52 -15.81
CA SER A 87 3.86 20.06 -16.71
C SER A 87 5.24 19.42 -16.57
N LEU A 88 5.46 18.52 -15.61
CA LEU A 88 6.73 17.80 -15.50
C LEU A 88 6.98 17.00 -16.79
N PRO A 89 8.20 17.13 -17.39
CA PRO A 89 8.56 16.34 -18.54
C PRO A 89 8.62 14.86 -18.12
N TYR A 90 7.65 14.08 -18.54
CA TYR A 90 7.71 12.64 -18.41
C TYR A 90 8.07 12.04 -19.78
N LYS A 91 8.99 11.09 -19.77
CA LYS A 91 9.24 10.28 -20.95
C LYS A 91 8.01 9.40 -21.17
N ASN A 92 7.25 9.74 -22.22
CA ASN A 92 6.21 8.85 -22.70
C ASN A 92 6.91 7.58 -23.20
N THR A 93 6.93 6.54 -22.39
CA THR A 93 7.37 5.23 -22.84
C THR A 93 6.25 4.69 -23.72
N GLU A 94 6.34 4.98 -25.01
CA GLU A 94 5.41 4.46 -26.00
C GLU A 94 5.55 2.93 -26.04
N TYR A 95 4.68 2.25 -25.30
CA TYR A 95 4.39 0.85 -25.55
C TYR A 95 3.01 0.79 -26.24
N HIS A 96 2.97 0.23 -27.42
CA HIS A 96 1.74 0.14 -28.23
C HIS A 96 0.97 -1.16 -27.97
N THR A 97 1.11 -1.73 -26.80
CA THR A 97 0.48 -3.01 -26.45
C THR A 97 -0.90 -2.77 -25.87
N HIS A 98 -1.90 -3.40 -26.44
CA HIS A 98 -3.26 -3.38 -25.92
C HIS A 98 -3.35 -4.12 -24.56
N GLU A 99 -2.65 -5.25 -24.43
CA GLU A 99 -2.51 -6.02 -23.21
C GLU A 99 -1.22 -5.67 -22.52
N VAL A 100 -1.32 -5.12 -21.31
CA VAL A 100 -0.18 -4.69 -20.48
C VAL A 100 0.30 -5.83 -19.59
N VAL A 101 -0.62 -6.63 -19.07
CA VAL A 101 -0.35 -7.83 -18.28
C VAL A 101 -1.22 -8.94 -18.80
N GLY A 102 -0.62 -10.05 -19.19
CA GLY A 102 -1.28 -11.31 -19.51
C GLY A 102 -0.74 -12.42 -18.64
N MET A 103 -1.63 -13.18 -18.01
CA MET A 103 -1.30 -14.34 -17.20
C MET A 103 -2.28 -15.47 -17.55
N HIS A 104 -1.76 -16.65 -17.90
CA HIS A 104 -2.58 -17.81 -18.27
C HIS A 104 -2.24 -18.99 -17.38
N GLN A 105 -3.23 -19.43 -16.58
CA GLN A 105 -3.13 -20.59 -15.69
C GLN A 105 -1.86 -20.56 -14.78
N VAL A 106 -1.48 -19.38 -14.32
CA VAL A 106 -0.27 -19.17 -13.52
C VAL A 106 -0.46 -19.74 -12.12
N SER A 107 0.49 -20.60 -11.72
CA SER A 107 0.52 -21.16 -10.38
C SER A 107 1.88 -20.93 -9.74
N ILE A 108 1.90 -20.37 -8.53
CA ILE A 108 3.12 -20.05 -7.79
C ILE A 108 3.15 -20.86 -6.50
N ARG A 109 4.29 -21.50 -6.23
CA ARG A 109 4.49 -22.34 -5.07
C ARG A 109 5.82 -22.03 -4.38
N TYR A 110 5.77 -21.99 -3.04
CA TYR A 110 6.97 -21.94 -2.20
C TYR A 110 7.03 -23.20 -1.32
N GLY A 111 7.93 -24.10 -1.67
CA GLY A 111 7.99 -25.42 -1.06
C GLY A 111 6.68 -26.20 -1.26
N ARG A 112 6.01 -26.56 -0.17
CA ARG A 112 4.72 -27.29 -0.23
C ARG A 112 3.50 -26.36 -0.28
N ARG A 113 3.68 -25.05 -0.12
CA ARG A 113 2.58 -24.09 -0.07
C ARG A 113 2.32 -23.49 -1.45
N THR A 114 1.11 -23.66 -1.94
CA THR A 114 0.62 -22.96 -3.13
C THR A 114 0.12 -21.57 -2.71
N ILE A 115 0.61 -20.53 -3.33
CA ILE A 115 0.25 -19.13 -3.06
C ILE A 115 -0.75 -18.63 -4.11
N LEU A 116 -0.47 -18.91 -5.38
CA LEU A 116 -1.38 -18.65 -6.49
C LEU A 116 -1.66 -19.96 -7.19
N LYS A 117 -2.91 -20.21 -7.60
CA LYS A 117 -3.32 -21.43 -8.25
C LYS A 117 -4.19 -21.11 -9.48
N ASP A 118 -3.74 -21.61 -10.64
CA ASP A 118 -4.46 -21.55 -11.92
C ASP A 118 -5.02 -20.14 -12.24
N LEU A 119 -4.22 -19.11 -11.91
CA LEU A 119 -4.60 -17.72 -12.10
C LEU A 119 -4.53 -17.37 -13.59
N SER A 120 -5.66 -16.93 -14.15
CA SER A 120 -5.71 -16.26 -15.45
C SER A 120 -6.19 -14.83 -15.23
N TRP A 121 -5.40 -13.85 -15.70
CA TRP A 121 -5.70 -12.44 -15.49
C TRP A 121 -5.09 -11.60 -16.60
N THR A 122 -5.90 -10.69 -17.14
CA THR A 122 -5.47 -9.76 -18.19
C THR A 122 -5.72 -8.33 -17.73
N VAL A 123 -4.75 -7.46 -17.94
CA VAL A 123 -4.86 -6.02 -17.74
C VAL A 123 -4.65 -5.32 -19.07
N LEU A 124 -5.61 -4.52 -19.46
CA LEU A 124 -5.55 -3.75 -20.70
C LEU A 124 -4.94 -2.35 -20.45
N ASN A 125 -4.41 -1.79 -21.52
CA ASN A 125 -3.87 -0.42 -21.44
C ASN A 125 -4.95 0.58 -21.04
N GLY A 126 -4.64 1.45 -20.08
CA GLY A 126 -5.56 2.45 -19.52
C GLY A 126 -6.45 1.98 -18.38
N GLU A 127 -6.49 0.69 -18.08
CA GLU A 127 -7.24 0.20 -16.93
C GLU A 127 -6.55 0.56 -15.60
N ARG A 128 -7.37 0.72 -14.55
CA ARG A 128 -6.93 1.00 -13.18
C ARG A 128 -7.51 -0.03 -12.25
N TRP A 129 -6.65 -0.80 -11.60
CA TRP A 129 -7.03 -1.95 -10.78
C TRP A 129 -6.76 -1.73 -9.30
N ALA A 130 -7.68 -2.13 -8.44
CA ALA A 130 -7.49 -2.25 -7.01
C ALA A 130 -7.34 -3.73 -6.64
N LEU A 131 -6.17 -4.12 -6.12
CA LEU A 131 -5.92 -5.48 -5.65
C LEU A 131 -6.20 -5.56 -4.14
N SER A 132 -7.29 -6.22 -3.76
CA SER A 132 -7.71 -6.39 -2.37
C SER A 132 -7.72 -7.87 -1.95
N GLY A 133 -7.75 -8.11 -0.63
CA GLY A 133 -7.79 -9.46 -0.06
C GLY A 133 -7.11 -9.51 1.31
N GLN A 134 -7.34 -10.59 2.04
CA GLN A 134 -6.78 -10.83 3.38
C GLN A 134 -5.25 -10.91 3.35
N ASN A 135 -4.62 -10.76 4.53
CA ASN A 135 -3.19 -10.96 4.68
C ASN A 135 -2.83 -12.43 4.36
N GLY A 136 -1.76 -12.60 3.57
CA GLY A 136 -1.38 -13.94 3.10
C GLY A 136 -2.14 -14.47 1.89
N ALA A 137 -3.10 -13.73 1.32
CA ALA A 137 -3.85 -14.13 0.11
C ALA A 137 -3.03 -14.13 -1.18
N GLY A 138 -1.75 -13.73 -1.14
CA GLY A 138 -0.89 -13.74 -2.34
C GLY A 138 -0.79 -12.43 -3.09
N LYS A 139 -1.35 -11.32 -2.57
CA LYS A 139 -1.30 -9.99 -3.22
C LYS A 139 0.12 -9.55 -3.59
N SER A 140 1.04 -9.63 -2.63
CA SER A 140 2.45 -9.25 -2.86
C SER A 140 3.15 -10.20 -3.85
N THR A 141 2.77 -11.48 -3.86
CA THR A 141 3.27 -12.44 -4.84
C THR A 141 2.77 -12.10 -6.24
N LEU A 142 1.49 -11.78 -6.39
CA LEU A 142 0.94 -11.35 -7.68
C LEU A 142 1.62 -10.06 -8.17
N LEU A 143 1.79 -9.07 -7.27
CA LEU A 143 2.48 -7.83 -7.60
C LEU A 143 3.93 -8.07 -8.01
N SER A 144 4.64 -9.00 -7.36
CA SER A 144 6.02 -9.35 -7.72
C SER A 144 6.13 -9.98 -9.12
N LEU A 145 5.08 -10.68 -9.59
CA LEU A 145 5.03 -11.16 -10.98
C LEU A 145 4.87 -10.00 -11.97
N VAL A 146 3.98 -9.05 -11.69
CA VAL A 146 3.78 -7.85 -12.51
C VAL A 146 5.04 -6.99 -12.56
N CYS A 147 5.74 -6.84 -11.44
CA CYS A 147 7.00 -6.08 -11.36
C CYS A 147 8.21 -6.84 -11.93
N ALA A 148 8.01 -8.04 -12.46
CA ALA A 148 9.08 -8.92 -12.95
C ALA A 148 10.16 -9.29 -11.91
N ASP A 149 9.83 -9.19 -10.61
CA ASP A 149 10.73 -9.49 -9.51
C ASP A 149 10.69 -10.96 -9.06
N ASN A 150 9.66 -11.71 -9.47
CA ASN A 150 9.48 -13.10 -9.09
C ASN A 150 10.19 -14.03 -10.09
N PRO A 151 11.21 -14.79 -9.65
CA PRO A 151 11.95 -15.69 -10.56
C PRO A 151 11.09 -16.82 -11.14
N GLN A 152 10.00 -17.21 -10.47
CA GLN A 152 9.10 -18.24 -11.01
C GLN A 152 8.29 -17.74 -12.22
N SER A 153 8.29 -16.44 -12.51
CA SER A 153 7.65 -15.88 -13.70
C SER A 153 8.18 -16.47 -15.01
N TYR A 154 9.44 -16.87 -15.04
CA TYR A 154 10.07 -17.49 -16.23
C TYR A 154 9.56 -18.90 -16.54
N ALA A 155 8.93 -19.57 -15.60
CA ALA A 155 8.34 -20.90 -15.77
C ALA A 155 6.81 -20.85 -15.99
N CYS A 156 6.25 -19.65 -16.09
CA CYS A 156 4.82 -19.42 -16.22
C CYS A 156 4.50 -18.74 -17.56
N ASP A 157 3.29 -18.92 -18.03
CA ASP A 157 2.78 -18.21 -19.20
C ASP A 157 2.34 -16.79 -18.78
N ILE A 158 3.29 -15.86 -18.85
CA ILE A 158 3.13 -14.48 -18.46
C ILE A 158 3.68 -13.58 -19.56
N SER A 159 2.90 -12.60 -19.97
CA SER A 159 3.32 -11.48 -20.81
C SER A 159 3.24 -10.16 -20.04
N LEU A 160 4.24 -9.32 -20.18
CA LEU A 160 4.30 -7.98 -19.58
C LEU A 160 4.71 -6.96 -20.64
N PHE A 161 3.89 -5.94 -20.85
CA PHE A 161 4.12 -4.89 -21.86
C PHE A 161 4.43 -5.42 -23.25
N GLY A 162 3.81 -6.56 -23.62
CA GLY A 162 4.01 -7.23 -24.89
C GLY A 162 5.21 -8.20 -24.97
N TYR A 163 5.99 -8.32 -23.89
CA TYR A 163 7.09 -9.27 -23.81
C TYR A 163 6.66 -10.53 -23.07
N ALA A 164 6.74 -11.69 -23.73
CA ALA A 164 6.57 -12.97 -23.05
C ALA A 164 7.76 -13.23 -22.12
N ARG A 165 7.50 -13.65 -20.88
CA ARG A 165 8.56 -13.95 -19.91
C ARG A 165 9.39 -15.14 -20.36
N GLY A 166 10.74 -14.96 -20.39
CA GLY A 166 11.67 -16.01 -20.85
C GLY A 166 11.88 -16.06 -22.35
N SER A 167 11.41 -15.06 -23.11
CA SER A 167 11.67 -14.96 -24.56
C SER A 167 13.02 -14.37 -24.91
N GLY A 168 13.88 -14.09 -23.92
CA GLY A 168 15.19 -13.43 -24.11
C GLY A 168 15.17 -11.93 -23.77
N GLU A 169 14.05 -11.43 -23.27
CA GLU A 169 13.88 -10.05 -22.83
C GLU A 169 14.77 -9.73 -21.62
N SER A 170 15.27 -8.51 -21.56
CA SER A 170 15.93 -7.99 -20.37
C SER A 170 14.88 -7.59 -19.33
N ILE A 171 15.17 -7.83 -18.05
CA ILE A 171 14.31 -7.35 -16.94
C ILE A 171 14.15 -5.82 -17.01
N TRP A 172 15.14 -5.09 -17.54
CA TRP A 172 15.11 -3.65 -17.68
C TRP A 172 14.16 -3.18 -18.78
N ASP A 173 13.91 -4.03 -19.79
CA ASP A 173 12.92 -3.73 -20.85
C ASP A 173 11.51 -3.68 -20.27
N ILE A 174 11.26 -4.43 -19.22
CA ILE A 174 9.99 -4.43 -18.48
C ILE A 174 10.00 -3.30 -17.44
N LYS A 175 11.03 -3.23 -16.60
CA LYS A 175 11.07 -2.31 -15.46
C LYS A 175 11.04 -0.84 -15.85
N ARG A 176 11.51 -0.48 -17.03
CA ARG A 176 11.43 0.91 -17.55
C ARG A 176 9.98 1.40 -17.73
N HIS A 177 9.01 0.49 -17.81
CA HIS A 177 7.60 0.82 -17.94
C HIS A 177 6.86 0.86 -16.59
N ILE A 178 7.53 0.53 -15.47
CA ILE A 178 6.91 0.36 -14.16
C ILE A 178 7.42 1.43 -13.19
N GLY A 179 6.49 2.24 -12.67
CA GLY A 179 6.71 3.02 -11.45
C GLY A 179 6.23 2.23 -10.24
N TYR A 180 7.10 1.97 -9.27
CA TYR A 180 6.77 1.20 -8.07
C TYR A 180 6.99 2.00 -6.80
N VAL A 181 5.96 2.04 -5.94
CA VAL A 181 6.03 2.69 -4.63
C VAL A 181 5.54 1.70 -3.57
N SER A 182 6.32 1.50 -2.52
CA SER A 182 5.91 0.69 -1.36
C SER A 182 6.47 1.24 -0.06
N PRO A 183 5.82 0.96 1.09
CA PRO A 183 6.33 1.31 2.41
C PRO A 183 7.71 0.68 2.71
N GLU A 184 7.97 -0.50 2.18
CA GLU A 184 9.24 -1.21 2.34
C GLU A 184 10.37 -0.49 1.62
N MET A 185 10.13 0.00 0.40
CA MET A 185 11.11 0.81 -0.33
C MET A 185 11.45 2.09 0.41
N HIS A 186 10.45 2.76 0.98
CA HIS A 186 10.67 3.96 1.77
C HIS A 186 11.56 3.68 2.99
N ARG A 187 11.36 2.56 3.69
CA ARG A 187 12.18 2.15 4.84
C ARG A 187 13.60 1.72 4.45
N ALA A 188 13.75 1.09 3.29
CA ALA A 188 15.05 0.65 2.77
C ALA A 188 15.88 1.80 2.22
N TYR A 189 15.27 2.95 1.95
CA TYR A 189 15.96 4.12 1.42
C TYR A 189 16.71 4.86 2.53
N GLN A 190 18.03 4.71 2.58
CA GLN A 190 18.88 5.24 3.65
C GLN A 190 19.54 6.59 3.31
N ARG A 191 19.24 7.18 2.16
CA ARG A 191 19.83 8.46 1.76
C ARG A 191 18.87 9.61 2.03
N ASP A 192 19.34 10.62 2.74
CA ASP A 192 18.61 11.88 2.96
C ASP A 192 18.80 12.78 1.73
N LEU A 193 18.07 12.48 0.67
CA LEU A 193 18.04 13.26 -0.56
C LEU A 193 16.66 13.88 -0.78
N PRO A 194 16.57 15.10 -1.31
CA PRO A 194 15.31 15.67 -1.76
C PRO A 194 14.62 14.73 -2.76
N ALA A 195 13.29 14.58 -2.65
CA ALA A 195 12.50 13.68 -3.49
C ALA A 195 12.79 13.88 -5.00
N ILE A 196 12.99 15.12 -5.43
CA ILE A 196 13.31 15.44 -6.81
C ILE A 196 14.62 14.80 -7.31
N ARG A 197 15.60 14.57 -6.42
CA ARG A 197 16.86 13.90 -6.78
C ARG A 197 16.75 12.37 -6.75
N ILE A 198 15.65 11.83 -6.25
CA ILE A 198 15.40 10.39 -6.22
C ILE A 198 14.75 9.95 -7.54
N VAL A 199 13.97 10.84 -8.13
CA VAL A 199 13.15 10.57 -9.33
C VAL A 199 13.86 11.04 -10.62
N ALA A 200 14.86 11.86 -10.53
CA ALA A 200 15.69 12.31 -11.64
C ALA A 200 16.82 11.32 -11.91
#